data_e970fc23b551e62acb7f80656e1f6a41
#
_entry.id   e970fc23b551e62acb7f80656e1f6a41
#
_cell.length_a   1.000
_cell.length_b   1.000
_cell.length_c   1.000
_cell.angle_alpha   90.00
_cell.angle_beta   90.00
_cell.angle_gamma   90.00
#
_symmetry.space_group_name_H-M   'P 1'
#
loop_
_entity.id
_entity.type
_entity.pdbx_description
1 polymer ?
#
loop_
_entity_poly.entity_id
_entity_poly.type
_entity_poly.pdbx_seq_one_letter_code
_entity_poly.pdbx_strand_id
1 'polypeptide(L)'
;YRRQRQMCIRDRSQAEHDELASAILVTTSEELAEEVSREVDGFVKELSRGEIIQKSLDNYGHILIAETLDDAIDAANEIASEHLEIVTKDAFTVMTKIRNAGAIFIGEYSSEPLGDYFAGPNHVLPTNGTAKFFSPLSVDDFLKKSSIISYSKEALEAVHQDIEQFAKAEQLTAHANSIHVRFEKRD
;
A
#
# COMPACT_ATOMS: atom_id res chain seq x y z
N TYR A 1 -28.37 -5.29 -10.69
CA TYR A 1 -28.74 -6.22 -9.57
C TYR A 1 -27.63 -7.22 -9.24
N ARG A 2 -27.01 -7.87 -10.22
CA ARG A 2 -25.96 -8.89 -10.01
C ARG A 2 -24.60 -8.27 -9.64
N ARG A 3 -24.22 -7.14 -10.23
CA ARG A 3 -22.97 -6.42 -9.93
C ARG A 3 -22.98 -5.82 -8.52
N GLN A 4 -24.09 -5.24 -8.11
CA GLN A 4 -24.28 -4.64 -6.79
C GLN A 4 -24.16 -5.68 -5.67
N ARG A 5 -24.80 -6.84 -5.83
CA ARG A 5 -24.67 -7.97 -4.90
C ARG A 5 -23.23 -8.46 -4.74
N GLN A 6 -22.44 -8.44 -5.81
CA GLN A 6 -21.04 -8.86 -5.77
C GLN A 6 -20.18 -7.84 -5.00
N MET A 7 -20.40 -6.54 -5.20
CA MET A 7 -19.69 -5.49 -4.44
C MET A 7 -20.02 -5.56 -2.95
N CYS A 8 -21.28 -5.65 -2.57
CA CYS A 8 -21.68 -5.79 -1.17
C CYS A 8 -21.16 -7.06 -0.48
N ILE A 9 -20.95 -8.15 -1.21
CA ILE A 9 -20.35 -9.37 -0.69
C ILE A 9 -18.85 -9.17 -0.38
N ARG A 10 -18.13 -8.37 -1.15
CA ARG A 10 -16.70 -8.08 -0.99
C ARG A 10 -16.43 -7.17 0.22
N ASP A 11 -17.16 -6.08 0.34
CA ASP A 11 -17.03 -5.14 1.48
C ASP A 11 -17.24 -5.86 2.82
N ARG A 12 -18.06 -6.89 2.84
CA ARG A 12 -18.34 -7.70 4.03
C ARG A 12 -17.27 -8.72 4.36
N SER A 13 -16.61 -9.29 3.37
CA SER A 13 -15.50 -10.21 3.57
C SER A 13 -14.44 -9.56 4.45
N GLN A 14 -14.07 -8.32 4.15
CA GLN A 14 -13.13 -7.56 4.96
C GLN A 14 -13.71 -7.18 6.33
N ALA A 15 -14.94 -6.69 6.41
CA ALA A 15 -15.58 -6.30 7.66
C ALA A 15 -15.82 -7.47 8.64
N GLU A 16 -15.86 -8.71 8.15
CA GLU A 16 -16.03 -9.92 8.96
C GLU A 16 -14.78 -10.29 9.77
N HIS A 17 -13.61 -9.81 9.38
CA HIS A 17 -12.35 -10.18 10.03
C HIS A 17 -12.25 -9.62 11.46
N ASP A 18 -12.48 -8.32 11.64
CA ASP A 18 -12.28 -7.62 12.91
C ASP A 18 -13.16 -6.37 13.01
N GLU A 19 -13.49 -5.94 14.25
CA GLU A 19 -14.24 -4.70 14.51
C GLU A 19 -13.49 -3.43 14.05
N LEU A 20 -12.17 -3.51 13.86
CA LEU A 20 -11.30 -2.43 13.37
C LEU A 20 -11.05 -2.50 11.85
N ALA A 21 -11.58 -3.52 11.17
CA ALA A 21 -11.46 -3.63 9.73
C ALA A 21 -12.21 -2.47 9.06
N SER A 22 -11.69 -1.98 7.93
CA SER A 22 -12.35 -0.93 7.15
C SER A 22 -12.74 -1.46 5.78
N ALA A 23 -13.95 -1.13 5.35
CA ALA A 23 -14.46 -1.41 4.02
C ALA A 23 -14.86 -0.09 3.35
N ILE A 24 -14.21 0.24 2.24
CA ILE A 24 -14.37 1.52 1.58
C ILE A 24 -14.76 1.31 0.12
N LEU A 25 -15.94 1.76 -0.27
CA LEU A 25 -16.34 1.87 -1.66
C LEU A 25 -15.94 3.22 -2.22
N VAL A 26 -15.22 3.25 -3.34
CA VAL A 26 -14.98 4.47 -4.12
C VAL A 26 -15.68 4.32 -5.47
N THR A 27 -16.56 5.23 -5.80
CA THR A 27 -17.35 5.19 -7.04
C THR A 27 -17.60 6.57 -7.61
N THR A 28 -17.83 6.65 -8.93
CA THR A 28 -18.29 7.87 -9.60
C THR A 28 -19.80 7.90 -9.83
N SER A 29 -20.54 6.88 -9.32
CA SER A 29 -21.99 6.74 -9.48
C SER A 29 -22.70 6.88 -8.14
N GLU A 30 -23.45 7.95 -7.99
CA GLU A 30 -24.31 8.18 -6.82
C GLU A 30 -25.39 7.09 -6.69
N GLU A 31 -26.00 6.68 -7.82
CA GLU A 31 -26.96 5.59 -7.86
C GLU A 31 -26.38 4.27 -7.30
N LEU A 32 -25.15 3.92 -7.72
CA LEU A 32 -24.47 2.74 -7.21
C LEU A 32 -24.16 2.84 -5.70
N ALA A 33 -23.75 4.03 -5.23
CA ALA A 33 -23.49 4.29 -3.82
C ALA A 33 -24.74 4.03 -2.96
N GLU A 34 -25.89 4.56 -3.39
CA GLU A 34 -27.17 4.36 -2.71
C GLU A 34 -27.65 2.89 -2.72
N GLU A 35 -27.44 2.19 -3.84
CA GLU A 35 -27.81 0.78 -3.96
C GLU A 35 -26.95 -0.09 -3.05
N VAL A 36 -25.64 0.13 -3.03
CA VAL A 36 -24.71 -0.61 -2.15
C VAL A 36 -25.03 -0.36 -0.69
N SER A 37 -25.30 0.88 -0.29
CA SER A 37 -25.71 1.22 1.08
C SER A 37 -26.94 0.43 1.53
N ARG A 38 -27.98 0.39 0.70
CA ARG A 38 -29.22 -0.36 1.00
C ARG A 38 -29.01 -1.87 1.10
N GLU A 39 -28.17 -2.44 0.23
CA GLU A 39 -27.89 -3.88 0.24
C GLU A 39 -27.04 -4.28 1.45
N VAL A 40 -26.08 -3.44 1.89
CA VAL A 40 -25.26 -3.68 3.09
C VAL A 40 -26.15 -3.81 4.33
N ASP A 41 -27.10 -2.89 4.53
CA ASP A 41 -28.05 -2.91 5.67
C ASP A 41 -28.92 -4.19 5.70
N GLY A 42 -29.29 -4.70 4.52
CA GLY A 42 -30.07 -5.92 4.40
C GLY A 42 -29.26 -7.17 4.80
N PHE A 43 -28.04 -7.23 4.39
CA PHE A 43 -27.22 -8.42 4.53
C PHE A 43 -26.56 -8.61 5.92
N VAL A 44 -26.26 -7.54 6.65
CA VAL A 44 -25.70 -7.65 8.02
C VAL A 44 -26.59 -8.52 8.91
N LYS A 45 -27.91 -8.53 8.64
CA LYS A 45 -28.90 -9.30 9.40
C LYS A 45 -28.89 -10.81 9.10
N GLU A 46 -28.29 -11.21 7.99
CA GLU A 46 -28.28 -12.61 7.52
C GLU A 46 -26.99 -13.37 7.87
N LEU A 47 -25.93 -12.66 8.27
CA LEU A 47 -24.61 -13.25 8.48
C LEU A 47 -24.36 -13.65 9.94
N SER A 48 -23.61 -14.75 10.13
CA SER A 48 -23.30 -15.33 11.44
C SER A 48 -22.48 -14.38 12.35
N ARG A 49 -21.68 -13.47 11.76
CA ARG A 49 -20.86 -12.47 12.47
C ARG A 49 -21.41 -11.05 12.32
N GLY A 50 -22.70 -10.89 12.14
CA GLY A 50 -23.39 -9.62 11.88
C GLY A 50 -23.03 -8.50 12.86
N GLU A 51 -22.85 -8.81 14.15
CA GLU A 51 -22.49 -7.80 15.16
C GLU A 51 -21.09 -7.21 14.93
N ILE A 52 -20.10 -8.03 14.53
CA ILE A 52 -18.74 -7.59 14.21
C ILE A 52 -18.76 -6.75 12.94
N ILE A 53 -19.43 -7.24 11.91
CA ILE A 53 -19.60 -6.52 10.63
C ILE A 53 -20.26 -5.16 10.87
N GLN A 54 -21.33 -5.11 11.67
CA GLN A 54 -22.03 -3.87 11.96
C GLN A 54 -21.10 -2.86 12.63
N LYS A 55 -20.35 -3.25 13.66
CA LYS A 55 -19.40 -2.36 14.34
C LYS A 55 -18.26 -1.88 13.43
N SER A 56 -17.73 -2.76 12.59
CA SER A 56 -16.73 -2.42 11.59
C SER A 56 -17.26 -1.38 10.60
N LEU A 57 -18.44 -1.59 10.04
CA LEU A 57 -19.06 -0.68 9.08
C LEU A 57 -19.50 0.65 9.71
N ASP A 58 -20.02 0.63 10.94
CA ASP A 58 -20.44 1.86 11.65
C ASP A 58 -19.24 2.78 11.95
N ASN A 59 -18.08 2.22 12.24
CA ASN A 59 -16.89 2.98 12.63
C ASN A 59 -15.95 3.25 11.47
N TYR A 60 -15.80 2.32 10.51
CA TYR A 60 -14.76 2.32 9.49
C TYR A 60 -15.28 2.01 8.07
N GLY A 61 -16.59 1.84 7.91
CA GLY A 61 -17.24 1.72 6.60
C GLY A 61 -17.43 3.08 5.95
N HIS A 62 -17.01 3.25 4.70
CA HIS A 62 -17.19 4.50 3.98
C HIS A 62 -17.63 4.28 2.54
N ILE A 63 -18.48 5.16 2.04
CA ILE A 63 -18.81 5.27 0.61
C ILE A 63 -18.35 6.65 0.15
N LEU A 64 -17.38 6.69 -0.74
CA LEU A 64 -16.83 7.90 -1.32
C LEU A 64 -17.31 8.05 -2.76
N ILE A 65 -17.99 9.17 -3.05
CA ILE A 65 -18.43 9.50 -4.39
C ILE A 65 -17.43 10.51 -4.97
N ALA A 66 -16.70 10.09 -6.00
CA ALA A 66 -15.73 10.91 -6.69
C ALA A 66 -16.37 11.60 -7.91
N GLU A 67 -15.94 12.81 -8.25
CA GLU A 67 -16.44 13.52 -9.43
C GLU A 67 -15.96 12.86 -10.73
N THR A 68 -14.72 12.39 -10.75
CA THR A 68 -14.10 11.74 -11.91
C THR A 68 -13.42 10.42 -11.54
N LEU A 69 -13.11 9.62 -12.56
CA LEU A 69 -12.32 8.39 -12.36
C LEU A 69 -10.91 8.69 -11.84
N ASP A 70 -10.31 9.80 -12.22
CA ASP A 70 -8.97 10.19 -11.75
C ASP A 70 -9.04 10.58 -10.26
N ASP A 71 -10.07 11.27 -9.81
CA ASP A 71 -10.29 11.55 -8.39
C ASP A 71 -10.50 10.26 -7.57
N ALA A 72 -11.20 9.28 -8.14
CA ALA A 72 -11.38 7.97 -7.51
C ALA A 72 -10.03 7.22 -7.37
N ILE A 73 -9.16 7.31 -8.38
CA ILE A 73 -7.82 6.73 -8.36
C ILE A 73 -6.94 7.42 -7.33
N ASP A 74 -7.00 8.75 -7.24
CA ASP A 74 -6.25 9.51 -6.24
C ASP A 74 -6.71 9.18 -4.82
N ALA A 75 -8.01 9.06 -4.59
CA ALA A 75 -8.57 8.61 -3.32
C ALA A 75 -8.08 7.19 -2.96
N ALA A 76 -8.10 6.24 -3.90
CA ALA A 76 -7.59 4.89 -3.68
C ALA A 76 -6.09 4.87 -3.32
N ASN A 77 -5.28 5.69 -3.98
CA ASN A 77 -3.85 5.85 -3.67
C ASN A 77 -3.63 6.47 -2.28
N GLU A 78 -4.49 7.40 -1.86
CA GLU A 78 -4.39 8.02 -0.53
C GLU A 78 -4.81 7.07 0.58
N ILE A 79 -5.85 6.28 0.37
CA ILE A 79 -6.29 5.23 1.29
C ILE A 79 -5.19 4.17 1.46
N ALA A 80 -4.51 3.79 0.38
CA ALA A 80 -3.44 2.80 0.38
C ALA A 80 -3.87 1.49 1.04
N SER A 81 -4.96 0.92 0.56
CA SER A 81 -5.62 -0.24 1.14
C SER A 81 -4.75 -1.50 1.07
N GLU A 82 -4.98 -2.40 2.01
CA GLU A 82 -4.43 -3.76 2.01
C GLU A 82 -4.88 -4.53 0.76
N HIS A 83 -6.19 -4.55 0.52
CA HIS A 83 -6.82 -5.17 -0.65
C HIS A 83 -7.51 -4.09 -1.48
N LEU A 84 -7.12 -3.94 -2.73
CA LEU A 84 -7.76 -3.03 -3.68
C LEU A 84 -8.40 -3.81 -4.82
N GLU A 85 -9.73 -3.79 -4.90
CA GLU A 85 -10.45 -4.35 -6.04
C GLU A 85 -10.77 -3.25 -7.06
N ILE A 86 -10.42 -3.49 -8.32
CA ILE A 86 -10.69 -2.57 -9.43
C ILE A 86 -11.75 -3.18 -10.34
N VAL A 87 -12.97 -2.67 -10.24
CA VAL A 87 -14.13 -3.14 -11.01
C VAL A 87 -14.63 -2.02 -11.92
N THR A 88 -13.85 -1.72 -12.94
CA THR A 88 -14.15 -0.69 -13.95
C THR A 88 -14.22 -1.30 -15.34
N LYS A 89 -14.70 -0.53 -16.32
CA LYS A 89 -14.77 -0.98 -17.73
C LYS A 89 -13.40 -1.36 -18.27
N ASP A 90 -12.36 -0.63 -17.89
CA ASP A 90 -10.97 -0.89 -18.26
C ASP A 90 -10.09 -0.90 -17.00
N ALA A 91 -10.21 -1.99 -16.25
CA ALA A 91 -9.52 -2.16 -14.99
C ALA A 91 -7.99 -2.26 -15.13
N PHE A 92 -7.49 -2.78 -16.27
CA PHE A 92 -6.05 -2.87 -16.52
C PHE A 92 -5.41 -1.49 -16.72
N THR A 93 -6.07 -0.57 -17.42
CA THR A 93 -5.59 0.81 -17.54
C THR A 93 -5.64 1.53 -16.19
N VAL A 94 -6.71 1.35 -15.41
CA VAL A 94 -6.80 1.93 -14.05
C VAL A 94 -5.68 1.42 -13.16
N MET A 95 -5.39 0.12 -13.18
CA MET A 95 -4.30 -0.49 -12.40
C MET A 95 -2.96 0.22 -12.61
N THR A 96 -2.65 0.66 -13.84
CA THR A 96 -1.36 1.35 -14.12
C THR A 96 -1.20 2.69 -13.41
N LYS A 97 -2.28 3.27 -12.90
CA LYS A 97 -2.30 4.53 -12.15
C LYS A 97 -2.30 4.32 -10.62
N ILE A 98 -2.46 3.08 -10.16
CA ILE A 98 -2.40 2.74 -8.74
C ILE A 98 -0.93 2.65 -8.31
N ARG A 99 -0.60 3.34 -7.23
CA ARG A 99 0.73 3.40 -6.64
C ARG A 99 0.79 2.71 -5.28
N ASN A 100 -0.29 2.76 -4.53
CA ASN A 100 -0.33 2.38 -3.13
C ASN A 100 -1.47 1.38 -2.90
N ALA A 101 -1.14 0.08 -2.93
CA ALA A 101 -2.03 -0.99 -2.54
C ALA A 101 -1.21 -2.21 -2.12
N GLY A 102 -1.68 -2.98 -1.15
CA GLY A 102 -1.06 -4.23 -0.74
C GLY A 102 -1.23 -5.31 -1.81
N ALA A 103 -2.45 -5.60 -2.20
CA ALA A 103 -2.78 -6.47 -3.33
C ALA A 103 -3.82 -5.79 -4.22
N ILE A 104 -3.71 -6.00 -5.54
CA ILE A 104 -4.63 -5.43 -6.53
C ILE A 104 -5.38 -6.58 -7.21
N PHE A 105 -6.71 -6.56 -7.10
CA PHE A 105 -7.62 -7.52 -7.71
C PHE A 105 -8.34 -6.89 -8.90
N ILE A 106 -8.25 -7.51 -10.07
CA ILE A 106 -8.69 -6.90 -11.32
C ILE A 106 -9.91 -7.60 -11.86
N GLY A 107 -11.00 -6.86 -11.97
CA GLY A 107 -12.25 -7.32 -12.56
C GLY A 107 -13.18 -8.07 -11.63
N GLU A 108 -14.32 -8.48 -12.15
CA GLU A 108 -15.46 -9.02 -11.39
C GLU A 108 -15.19 -10.38 -10.72
N TYR A 109 -14.21 -11.12 -11.23
CA TYR A 109 -13.93 -12.50 -10.81
C TYR A 109 -12.68 -12.65 -9.96
N SER A 110 -11.97 -11.57 -9.71
CA SER A 110 -10.80 -11.53 -8.83
C SER A 110 -11.22 -10.99 -7.47
N SER A 111 -11.39 -11.86 -6.51
CA SER A 111 -11.81 -11.48 -5.16
C SER A 111 -10.70 -11.72 -4.14
N GLU A 112 -10.77 -11.02 -3.00
CA GLU A 112 -9.85 -11.19 -1.89
C GLU A 112 -9.68 -12.68 -1.47
N PRO A 113 -10.74 -13.48 -1.22
CA PRO A 113 -10.55 -14.89 -0.84
C PRO A 113 -9.84 -15.74 -1.89
N LEU A 114 -9.94 -15.37 -3.18
CA LEU A 114 -9.13 -16.01 -4.22
C LEU A 114 -7.65 -15.74 -4.01
N GLY A 115 -7.28 -14.49 -3.68
CA GLY A 115 -5.91 -14.10 -3.42
C GLY A 115 -5.33 -14.83 -2.22
N ASP A 116 -6.04 -14.83 -1.10
CA ASP A 116 -5.57 -15.36 0.17
C ASP A 116 -5.46 -16.88 0.20
N TYR A 117 -6.38 -17.58 -0.49
CA TYR A 117 -6.47 -19.03 -0.33
C TYR A 117 -5.97 -19.84 -1.53
N PHE A 118 -5.85 -19.24 -2.72
CA PHE A 118 -5.59 -20.05 -3.91
C PHE A 118 -4.65 -19.45 -4.96
N ALA A 119 -4.61 -18.13 -5.15
CA ALA A 119 -3.91 -17.51 -6.29
C ALA A 119 -2.38 -17.59 -6.21
N GLY A 120 -1.82 -17.88 -5.03
CA GLY A 120 -0.40 -18.14 -4.85
C GLY A 120 0.44 -16.98 -4.27
N PRO A 121 0.13 -15.69 -4.44
CA PRO A 121 0.82 -14.62 -3.72
C PRO A 121 0.69 -14.76 -2.19
N ASN A 122 1.63 -14.16 -1.45
CA ASN A 122 1.57 -14.15 0.00
C ASN A 122 0.40 -13.29 0.49
N HIS A 123 -0.36 -13.78 1.47
CA HIS A 123 -1.48 -13.05 2.07
C HIS A 123 -1.05 -12.09 3.20
N VAL A 124 0.23 -12.07 3.59
CA VAL A 124 0.76 -11.07 4.53
C VAL A 124 1.00 -9.77 3.78
N LEU A 125 0.07 -8.87 3.90
CA LEU A 125 -0.01 -7.62 3.17
C LEU A 125 0.19 -6.41 4.09
N PRO A 126 0.62 -5.25 3.58
CA PRO A 126 0.69 -4.02 4.35
C PRO A 126 -0.70 -3.51 4.71
N THR A 127 -0.96 -3.27 6.00
CA THR A 127 -2.24 -2.81 6.56
C THR A 127 -2.21 -1.33 6.95
N ASN A 128 -3.36 -0.74 7.28
CA ASN A 128 -3.47 0.62 7.84
C ASN A 128 -2.74 1.72 7.05
N GLY A 129 -2.85 1.69 5.71
CA GLY A 129 -2.23 2.69 4.84
C GLY A 129 -0.72 2.53 4.66
N THR A 130 -0.10 1.49 5.22
CA THR A 130 1.35 1.25 5.09
C THR A 130 1.76 0.78 3.69
N ALA A 131 0.80 0.46 2.81
CA ALA A 131 1.07 0.19 1.40
C ALA A 131 1.67 1.40 0.65
N LYS A 132 1.73 2.59 1.27
CA LYS A 132 2.49 3.75 0.78
C LYS A 132 4.01 3.51 0.75
N PHE A 133 4.52 2.58 1.55
CA PHE A 133 5.97 2.33 1.69
C PHE A 133 6.36 0.88 1.98
N PHE A 134 5.40 0.00 2.29
CA PHE A 134 5.64 -1.44 2.42
C PHE A 134 5.03 -2.21 1.25
N SER A 135 5.61 -3.38 0.98
CA SER A 135 5.13 -4.38 0.02
C SER A 135 4.59 -5.62 0.72
N PRO A 136 3.86 -6.50 0.01
CA PRO A 136 3.56 -7.85 0.51
C PRO A 136 4.83 -8.59 0.91
N LEU A 137 4.74 -9.45 1.94
CA LEU A 137 5.85 -10.27 2.38
C LEU A 137 6.36 -11.15 1.21
N SER A 138 7.65 -11.04 0.92
CA SER A 138 8.29 -11.73 -0.20
C SER A 138 9.64 -12.34 0.21
N VAL A 139 10.29 -13.03 -0.73
CA VAL A 139 11.64 -13.55 -0.53
C VAL A 139 12.65 -12.42 -0.28
N ASP A 140 12.40 -11.22 -0.82
CA ASP A 140 13.28 -10.06 -0.63
C ASP A 140 13.43 -9.65 0.85
N ASP A 141 12.39 -9.87 1.68
CA ASP A 141 12.41 -9.57 3.11
C ASP A 141 13.41 -10.46 3.89
N PHE A 142 13.77 -11.59 3.32
CA PHE A 142 14.72 -12.55 3.90
C PHE A 142 16.12 -12.45 3.26
N LEU A 143 16.32 -11.58 2.26
CA LEU A 143 17.61 -11.38 1.61
C LEU A 143 18.38 -10.26 2.29
N LYS A 144 19.61 -10.58 2.76
CA LYS A 144 20.55 -9.56 3.25
C LYS A 144 21.32 -8.97 2.08
N LYS A 145 21.37 -7.66 2.04
CA LYS A 145 22.16 -6.89 1.06
C LYS A 145 23.23 -6.10 1.81
N SER A 146 24.44 -6.05 1.27
CA SER A 146 25.54 -5.24 1.81
C SER A 146 26.14 -4.41 0.69
N SER A 147 26.48 -3.16 1.00
CA SER A 147 27.25 -2.32 0.09
C SER A 147 28.73 -2.68 0.18
N ILE A 148 29.39 -2.83 -0.95
CA ILE A 148 30.84 -3.03 -1.04
C ILE A 148 31.42 -1.80 -1.72
N ILE A 149 32.31 -1.11 -1.01
CA ILE A 149 32.95 0.12 -1.47
C ILE A 149 34.46 -0.10 -1.51
N SER A 150 35.07 0.08 -2.68
CA SER A 150 36.50 0.00 -2.88
C SER A 150 36.96 1.18 -3.72
N TYR A 151 37.93 1.93 -3.21
CA TYR A 151 38.54 3.06 -3.89
C TYR A 151 40.05 2.87 -3.97
N SER A 152 40.66 3.27 -5.09
CA SER A 152 42.12 3.42 -5.14
C SER A 152 42.54 4.68 -4.39
N LYS A 153 43.88 4.78 -4.12
CA LYS A 153 44.41 6.01 -3.51
C LYS A 153 44.14 7.24 -4.36
N GLU A 154 44.38 7.13 -5.67
CA GLU A 154 44.19 8.21 -6.63
C GLU A 154 42.70 8.64 -6.73
N ALA A 155 41.81 7.66 -6.71
CA ALA A 155 40.38 7.95 -6.74
C ALA A 155 39.92 8.67 -5.46
N LEU A 156 40.43 8.28 -4.29
CA LEU A 156 40.13 8.97 -3.04
C LEU A 156 40.79 10.37 -2.99
N GLU A 157 42.01 10.51 -3.52
CA GLU A 157 42.74 11.78 -3.58
C GLU A 157 41.97 12.83 -4.39
N ALA A 158 41.27 12.40 -5.45
CA ALA A 158 40.48 13.32 -6.28
C ALA A 158 39.26 13.93 -5.55
N VAL A 159 38.77 13.29 -4.49
CA VAL A 159 37.51 13.70 -3.78
C VAL A 159 37.69 13.95 -2.28
N HIS A 160 38.88 13.75 -1.71
CA HIS A 160 39.09 13.81 -0.26
C HIS A 160 38.72 15.15 0.35
N GLN A 161 39.02 16.26 -0.35
CA GLN A 161 38.74 17.61 0.15
C GLN A 161 37.24 17.87 0.28
N ASP A 162 36.44 17.42 -0.70
CA ASP A 162 34.99 17.55 -0.67
C ASP A 162 34.38 16.74 0.48
N ILE A 163 34.89 15.53 0.72
CA ILE A 163 34.47 14.68 1.84
C ILE A 163 34.80 15.36 3.19
N GLU A 164 36.01 15.90 3.35
CA GLU A 164 36.42 16.62 4.55
C GLU A 164 35.52 17.85 4.78
N GLN A 165 35.25 18.62 3.74
CA GLN A 165 34.41 19.82 3.81
C GLN A 165 32.99 19.46 4.23
N PHE A 166 32.41 18.40 3.63
CA PHE A 166 31.07 17.93 3.96
C PHE A 166 30.98 17.46 5.42
N ALA A 167 31.94 16.65 5.86
CA ALA A 167 32.01 16.17 7.24
C ALA A 167 32.16 17.33 8.25
N LYS A 168 32.95 18.38 7.92
CA LYS A 168 33.10 19.60 8.76
C LYS A 168 31.78 20.39 8.81
N ALA A 169 31.05 20.48 7.69
CA ALA A 169 29.75 21.17 7.67
C ALA A 169 28.70 20.45 8.56
N GLU A 170 28.79 19.13 8.66
CA GLU A 170 27.99 18.32 9.59
C GLU A 170 28.54 18.29 11.03
N GLN A 171 29.63 19.02 11.31
CA GLN A 171 30.35 19.06 12.61
C GLN A 171 30.94 17.69 13.02
N LEU A 172 31.17 16.81 12.08
CA LEU A 172 31.74 15.46 12.27
C LEU A 172 33.25 15.48 12.08
N THR A 173 33.97 16.11 13.01
CA THR A 173 35.43 16.36 12.90
C THR A 173 36.23 15.06 12.83
N ALA A 174 35.83 14.01 13.53
CA ALA A 174 36.48 12.69 13.44
C ALA A 174 36.36 12.06 12.05
N HIS A 175 35.22 12.24 11.37
CA HIS A 175 35.01 11.79 9.99
C HIS A 175 35.94 12.55 9.04
N ALA A 176 36.01 13.89 9.16
CA ALA A 176 36.95 14.71 8.38
C ALA A 176 38.39 14.27 8.59
N ASN A 177 38.79 14.08 9.84
CA ASN A 177 40.15 13.66 10.19
C ASN A 177 40.48 12.25 9.65
N SER A 178 39.51 11.35 9.64
CA SER A 178 39.70 9.99 9.11
C SER A 178 40.09 9.98 7.62
N ILE A 179 39.66 10.97 6.85
CA ILE A 179 40.08 11.16 5.46
C ILE A 179 41.42 11.86 5.39
N HIS A 180 41.58 12.96 6.14
CA HIS A 180 42.77 13.81 6.16
C HIS A 180 44.07 13.02 6.43
N VAL A 181 44.10 12.17 7.45
CA VAL A 181 45.27 11.39 7.86
C VAL A 181 45.79 10.40 6.79
N ARG A 182 44.98 10.07 5.78
CA ARG A 182 45.38 9.18 4.67
C ARG A 182 46.29 9.86 3.70
N PHE A 183 46.33 11.16 3.68
CA PHE A 183 47.13 12.02 2.79
C PHE A 183 48.20 12.82 3.52
N GLU A 184 48.27 12.75 4.85
CA GLU A 184 49.39 13.30 5.60
C GLU A 184 50.69 12.57 5.22
N LYS A 185 51.75 13.36 4.98
CA LYS A 185 53.09 12.81 4.82
C LYS A 185 53.51 12.23 6.17
N ARG A 186 53.72 10.92 6.21
CA ARG A 186 54.44 10.30 7.34
C ARG A 186 55.91 10.62 7.16
N ASP A 187 56.47 11.45 8.07
CA ASP A 187 57.92 11.63 8.17
C ASP A 187 58.62 10.34 8.58
#